data_d0059456ec2bfe7758553a9b865511cb
#
_entry.id   d0059456ec2bfe7758553a9b865511cb
#
_cell.length_a   1.000
_cell.length_b   1.000
_cell.length_c   1.000
_cell.angle_alpha   90.00
_cell.angle_beta   90.00
_cell.angle_gamma   90.00
#
_symmetry.space_group_name_H-M   'P 1'
#
loop_
_entity.id
_entity.type
_entity.pdbx_description
1 polymer ?
#
loop_
_entity_poly.entity_id
_entity_poly.type
_entity_poly.pdbx_seq_one_letter_code
_entity_poly.pdbx_strand_id
1 'polypeptide(L)'
;MSDVVYKSEIADILTKFGNPQIKRDYILLNNKPFKADLAFYEIYSYAKKRIDVVDNYISIKTLEHLIQCTPEISITIYSDNINNGLRASAFQDFCREYPKLKVELKKTCGHFHDRYIVLDYGTDDERFFLCGGSSKDAGSRIITISEIMTKNLFSSVASELFDNPVLVLT
;
A
#
# COMPACT_ATOMS: atom_id res chain seq x y z
N MET A 1 9.93 -8.84 42.02
CA MET A 1 10.11 -10.20 41.42
C MET A 1 9.23 -10.50 40.21
N SER A 2 8.08 -9.86 40.02
CA SER A 2 7.17 -10.14 38.91
C SER A 2 7.69 -9.74 37.50
N ASP A 3 8.35 -8.59 37.34
CA ASP A 3 8.78 -8.09 36.03
C ASP A 3 9.89 -8.91 35.36
N VAL A 4 10.73 -9.58 36.16
CA VAL A 4 11.82 -10.41 35.63
C VAL A 4 11.27 -11.74 35.08
N VAL A 5 10.24 -12.29 35.72
CA VAL A 5 9.59 -13.54 35.28
C VAL A 5 8.85 -13.33 33.99
N TYR A 6 8.08 -12.25 33.83
CA TYR A 6 7.36 -11.94 32.58
C TYR A 6 8.29 -11.71 31.39
N LYS A 7 9.41 -11.03 31.60
CA LYS A 7 10.42 -10.81 30.54
C LYS A 7 11.07 -12.12 30.10
N SER A 8 11.30 -13.05 31.01
CA SER A 8 11.85 -14.37 30.71
C SER A 8 10.83 -15.23 29.96
N GLU A 9 9.57 -15.24 30.36
CA GLU A 9 8.50 -15.99 29.67
C GLU A 9 8.24 -15.45 28.25
N ILE A 10 8.25 -14.13 28.05
CA ILE A 10 8.12 -13.50 26.73
C ILE A 10 9.33 -13.87 25.85
N ALA A 11 10.55 -13.85 26.40
CA ALA A 11 11.75 -14.26 25.68
C ALA A 11 11.70 -15.74 25.28
N ASP A 12 11.18 -16.62 26.13
CA ASP A 12 11.00 -18.04 25.85
C ASP A 12 9.92 -18.29 24.78
N ILE A 13 8.82 -17.53 24.82
CA ILE A 13 7.78 -17.56 23.78
C ILE A 13 8.36 -17.11 22.44
N LEU A 14 9.08 -15.99 22.41
CA LEU A 14 9.73 -15.46 21.20
C LEU A 14 10.79 -16.42 20.65
N THR A 15 11.47 -17.17 21.51
CA THR A 15 12.45 -18.18 21.11
C THR A 15 11.79 -19.46 20.59
N LYS A 16 10.66 -19.88 21.18
CA LYS A 16 9.92 -21.09 20.77
C LYS A 16 9.10 -20.91 19.49
N PHE A 17 8.51 -19.73 19.30
CA PHE A 17 7.59 -19.45 18.19
C PHE A 17 8.20 -18.53 17.12
N GLY A 18 9.43 -18.07 17.33
CA GLY A 18 10.09 -17.04 16.54
C GLY A 18 9.44 -15.67 16.73
N ASN A 19 10.19 -14.59 16.50
CA ASN A 19 9.58 -13.30 16.23
C ASN A 19 8.67 -13.48 15.01
N PRO A 20 7.40 -13.06 15.04
CA PRO A 20 6.60 -13.06 13.81
C PRO A 20 7.41 -12.34 12.74
N GLN A 21 7.92 -13.12 11.78
CA GLN A 21 8.71 -12.52 10.71
C GLN A 21 7.78 -11.58 9.97
N ILE A 22 8.15 -10.32 9.92
CA ILE A 22 7.46 -9.33 9.09
C ILE A 22 7.52 -9.86 7.66
N LYS A 23 6.36 -10.11 7.09
CA LYS A 23 6.26 -10.58 5.72
C LYS A 23 6.68 -9.48 4.76
N ARG A 24 7.59 -9.79 3.87
CA ARG A 24 8.22 -8.83 2.94
C ARG A 24 7.90 -9.13 1.49
N ASP A 25 7.67 -10.40 1.18
CA ASP A 25 7.43 -10.86 -0.18
C ASP A 25 6.09 -11.56 -0.28
N TYR A 26 5.39 -11.27 -1.38
CA TYR A 26 4.08 -11.82 -1.69
C TYR A 26 4.08 -12.31 -3.13
N ILE A 27 3.53 -13.50 -3.35
CA ILE A 27 3.21 -14.01 -4.68
C ILE A 27 1.70 -14.17 -4.74
N LEU A 28 1.06 -13.32 -5.53
CA LEU A 28 -0.38 -13.35 -5.75
C LEU A 28 -0.65 -14.23 -6.96
N LEU A 29 -1.37 -15.32 -6.74
CA LEU A 29 -1.64 -16.30 -7.79
C LEU A 29 -2.88 -15.93 -8.60
N ASN A 30 -2.92 -16.36 -9.86
CA ASN A 30 -4.13 -16.27 -10.67
C ASN A 30 -5.26 -17.14 -10.06
N ASN A 31 -6.51 -16.76 -10.36
CA ASN A 31 -7.72 -17.41 -9.83
C ASN A 31 -7.78 -17.45 -8.28
N LYS A 32 -7.13 -16.50 -7.62
CA LYS A 32 -7.13 -16.35 -6.16
C LYS A 32 -7.38 -14.88 -5.74
N PRO A 33 -8.48 -14.25 -6.20
CA PRO A 33 -8.73 -12.82 -5.93
C PRO A 33 -8.85 -12.53 -4.43
N PHE A 34 -9.57 -13.32 -3.68
CA PHE A 34 -9.73 -13.12 -2.24
C PHE A 34 -8.39 -13.15 -1.49
N LYS A 35 -7.48 -14.09 -1.84
CA LYS A 35 -6.14 -14.13 -1.23
C LYS A 35 -5.28 -12.95 -1.64
N ALA A 36 -5.46 -12.44 -2.86
CA ALA A 36 -4.78 -11.25 -3.32
C ALA A 36 -5.25 -10.01 -2.53
N ASP A 37 -6.55 -9.88 -2.31
CA ASP A 37 -7.12 -8.80 -1.50
C ASP A 37 -6.60 -8.82 -0.07
N LEU A 38 -6.55 -10.00 0.55
CA LEU A 38 -5.97 -10.15 1.90
C LEU A 38 -4.50 -9.71 1.97
N ALA A 39 -3.72 -9.96 0.92
CA ALA A 39 -2.33 -9.53 0.88
C ALA A 39 -2.20 -7.99 0.86
N PHE A 40 -3.04 -7.30 0.07
CA PHE A 40 -3.07 -5.82 0.09
C PHE A 40 -3.54 -5.28 1.44
N TYR A 41 -4.58 -5.86 2.04
CA TYR A 41 -5.04 -5.48 3.38
C TYR A 41 -3.93 -5.66 4.42
N GLU A 42 -3.18 -6.76 4.35
CA GLU A 42 -2.04 -7.01 5.23
C GLU A 42 -0.95 -5.94 5.03
N ILE A 43 -0.56 -5.64 3.79
CA ILE A 43 0.45 -4.62 3.49
C ILE A 43 0.02 -3.26 4.06
N TYR A 44 -1.20 -2.82 3.75
CA TYR A 44 -1.68 -1.51 4.21
C TYR A 44 -1.87 -1.45 5.73
N SER A 45 -2.12 -2.59 6.40
CA SER A 45 -2.24 -2.64 7.86
C SER A 45 -0.95 -2.31 8.61
N TYR A 46 0.20 -2.37 7.93
CA TYR A 46 1.48 -1.98 8.52
C TYR A 46 1.69 -0.46 8.61
N ALA A 47 0.92 0.32 7.85
CA ALA A 47 1.04 1.77 7.87
C ALA A 47 0.59 2.35 9.21
N LYS A 48 1.32 3.34 9.72
CA LYS A 48 1.01 4.05 10.96
C LYS A 48 0.53 5.47 10.73
N LYS A 49 0.96 6.12 9.64
CA LYS A 49 0.68 7.53 9.36
C LYS A 49 0.31 7.81 7.91
N ARG A 50 0.99 7.13 6.97
CA ARG A 50 0.90 7.50 5.56
C ARG A 50 1.02 6.29 4.64
N ILE A 51 0.25 6.31 3.56
CA ILE A 51 0.34 5.37 2.44
C ILE A 51 0.45 6.18 1.15
N ASP A 52 1.49 5.90 0.37
CA ASP A 52 1.66 6.40 -0.99
C ASP A 52 1.59 5.22 -1.96
N VAL A 53 0.66 5.25 -2.89
CA VAL A 53 0.49 4.23 -3.93
C VAL A 53 0.85 4.84 -5.28
N VAL A 54 1.75 4.22 -6.01
CA VAL A 54 2.11 4.62 -7.39
C VAL A 54 1.65 3.52 -8.33
N ASP A 55 0.59 3.77 -9.08
CA ASP A 55 0.03 2.81 -10.06
C ASP A 55 -0.74 3.55 -11.15
N ASN A 56 -0.25 3.50 -12.39
CA ASN A 56 -0.90 4.18 -13.52
C ASN A 56 -2.20 3.51 -14.00
N TYR A 57 -2.56 2.33 -13.46
CA TYR A 57 -3.74 1.55 -13.87
C TYR A 57 -4.69 1.33 -12.70
N ILE A 58 -5.16 2.41 -12.08
CA ILE A 58 -6.08 2.34 -10.94
C ILE A 58 -7.51 2.00 -11.35
N SER A 59 -8.27 1.46 -10.41
CA SER A 59 -9.68 1.11 -10.58
C SER A 59 -10.43 1.11 -9.24
N ILE A 60 -11.71 0.75 -9.24
CA ILE A 60 -12.48 0.50 -8.00
C ILE A 60 -11.72 -0.48 -7.09
N LYS A 61 -11.10 -1.52 -7.64
CA LYS A 61 -10.32 -2.50 -6.89
C LYS A 61 -9.19 -1.85 -6.07
N THR A 62 -8.55 -0.82 -6.61
CA THR A 62 -7.53 -0.06 -5.89
C THR A 62 -8.10 0.59 -4.64
N LEU A 63 -9.31 1.15 -4.72
CA LEU A 63 -9.99 1.76 -3.58
C LEU A 63 -10.47 0.72 -2.57
N GLU A 64 -10.99 -0.42 -3.04
CA GLU A 64 -11.44 -1.52 -2.18
C GLU A 64 -10.33 -1.99 -1.23
N HIS A 65 -9.09 -2.05 -1.68
CA HIS A 65 -7.96 -2.43 -0.83
C HIS A 65 -7.68 -1.43 0.30
N LEU A 66 -8.15 -0.18 0.19
CA LEU A 66 -7.92 0.87 1.17
C LEU A 66 -9.01 0.96 2.26
N ILE A 67 -10.16 0.30 2.09
CA ILE A 67 -11.29 0.41 3.02
C ILE A 67 -10.99 -0.06 4.45
N GLN A 68 -9.95 -0.87 4.63
CA GLN A 68 -9.50 -1.36 5.93
C GLN A 68 -8.53 -0.39 6.62
N CYS A 69 -8.10 0.67 5.94
CA CYS A 69 -7.22 1.67 6.55
C CYS A 69 -7.95 2.47 7.63
N THR A 70 -7.22 2.86 8.67
CA THR A 70 -7.79 3.69 9.72
C THR A 70 -7.89 5.16 9.29
N PRO A 71 -8.82 5.93 9.85
CA PRO A 71 -9.04 7.34 9.47
C PRO A 71 -7.83 8.26 9.68
N GLU A 72 -6.90 7.85 10.53
CA GLU A 72 -5.69 8.61 10.85
C GLU A 72 -4.62 8.51 9.77
N ILE A 73 -4.75 7.52 8.88
CA ILE A 73 -3.79 7.31 7.79
C ILE A 73 -4.08 8.29 6.65
N SER A 74 -3.09 9.06 6.26
CA SER A 74 -3.12 9.88 5.04
C SER A 74 -2.78 9.02 3.83
N ILE A 75 -3.62 9.01 2.81
CA ILE A 75 -3.46 8.16 1.62
C ILE A 75 -3.33 9.03 0.39
N THR A 76 -2.28 8.84 -0.39
CA THR A 76 -2.14 9.47 -1.71
C THR A 76 -1.94 8.41 -2.79
N ILE A 77 -2.73 8.47 -3.83
CA ILE A 77 -2.60 7.63 -5.02
C ILE A 77 -2.07 8.48 -6.16
N TYR A 78 -0.90 8.11 -6.67
CA TYR A 78 -0.27 8.72 -7.84
C TYR A 78 -0.55 7.87 -9.07
N SER A 79 -1.26 8.45 -10.04
CA SER A 79 -1.70 7.73 -11.23
C SER A 79 -1.96 8.69 -12.39
N ASP A 80 -1.70 8.25 -13.60
CA ASP A 80 -2.23 8.89 -14.81
C ASP A 80 -3.55 8.27 -15.26
N ASN A 81 -4.09 7.32 -14.48
CA ASN A 81 -5.36 6.63 -14.71
C ASN A 81 -5.49 6.11 -16.16
N ILE A 82 -4.45 5.44 -16.64
CA ILE A 82 -4.38 4.91 -18.00
C ILE A 82 -5.59 3.98 -18.23
N ASN A 83 -6.21 4.13 -19.41
CA ASN A 83 -7.46 3.47 -19.80
C ASN A 83 -8.69 3.92 -18.99
N ASN A 84 -8.60 5.02 -18.25
CA ASN A 84 -9.72 5.57 -17.46
C ASN A 84 -10.40 4.49 -16.58
N GLY A 85 -9.57 3.69 -15.90
CA GLY A 85 -10.03 2.55 -15.09
C GLY A 85 -10.79 2.95 -13.83
N LEU A 86 -10.44 4.10 -13.24
CA LEU A 86 -11.18 4.72 -12.14
C LEU A 86 -11.96 5.93 -12.68
N ARG A 87 -13.29 5.89 -12.58
CA ARG A 87 -14.17 6.99 -13.00
C ARG A 87 -14.47 7.94 -11.85
N ALA A 88 -14.73 9.20 -12.19
CA ALA A 88 -15.09 10.25 -11.23
C ALA A 88 -16.27 9.85 -10.34
N SER A 89 -17.32 9.27 -10.92
CA SER A 89 -18.50 8.83 -10.17
C SER A 89 -18.17 7.77 -9.12
N ALA A 90 -17.34 6.77 -9.47
CA ALA A 90 -16.94 5.73 -8.54
C ALA A 90 -16.09 6.27 -7.38
N PHE A 91 -15.19 7.21 -7.67
CA PHE A 91 -14.41 7.87 -6.62
C PHE A 91 -15.28 8.74 -5.70
N GLN A 92 -16.25 9.47 -6.26
CA GLN A 92 -17.21 10.23 -5.47
C GLN A 92 -18.06 9.35 -4.57
N ASP A 93 -18.53 8.20 -5.08
CA ASP A 93 -19.28 7.22 -4.29
C ASP A 93 -18.44 6.69 -3.14
N PHE A 94 -17.19 6.32 -3.42
CA PHE A 94 -16.24 5.89 -2.40
C PHE A 94 -16.05 6.95 -1.30
N CYS A 95 -15.81 8.21 -1.66
CA CYS A 95 -15.64 9.31 -0.70
C CYS A 95 -16.91 9.53 0.15
N ARG A 96 -18.10 9.33 -0.44
CA ARG A 96 -19.38 9.45 0.27
C ARG A 96 -19.61 8.29 1.24
N GLU A 97 -19.24 7.06 0.87
CA GLU A 97 -19.41 5.87 1.69
C GLU A 97 -18.34 5.77 2.81
N TYR A 98 -17.13 6.25 2.54
CA TYR A 98 -16.00 6.23 3.47
C TYR A 98 -15.50 7.65 3.81
N PRO A 99 -16.33 8.54 4.37
CA PRO A 99 -16.00 9.96 4.55
C PRO A 99 -14.85 10.22 5.54
N LYS A 100 -14.49 9.22 6.32
CA LYS A 100 -13.37 9.31 7.28
C LYS A 100 -12.02 8.99 6.64
N LEU A 101 -11.99 8.30 5.51
CA LEU A 101 -10.74 8.04 4.78
C LEU A 101 -10.33 9.26 3.97
N LYS A 102 -9.09 9.71 4.16
CA LYS A 102 -8.52 10.85 3.43
C LYS A 102 -7.68 10.32 2.27
N VAL A 103 -8.28 10.25 1.10
CA VAL A 103 -7.62 9.80 -0.12
C VAL A 103 -7.47 10.96 -1.09
N GLU A 104 -6.23 11.25 -1.46
CA GLU A 104 -5.88 12.21 -2.50
C GLU A 104 -5.44 11.49 -3.76
N LEU A 105 -5.77 12.06 -4.92
CA LEU A 105 -5.33 11.59 -6.22
C LEU A 105 -4.40 12.60 -6.85
N LYS A 106 -3.21 12.16 -7.26
CA LYS A 106 -2.23 13.00 -7.97
C LYS A 106 -1.75 12.30 -9.25
N LYS A 107 -1.21 13.07 -10.17
CA LYS A 107 -0.63 12.51 -11.41
C LYS A 107 0.75 11.95 -11.20
N THR A 108 1.13 10.93 -11.99
CA THR A 108 2.52 10.49 -12.15
C THR A 108 3.24 11.26 -13.26
N CYS A 109 2.51 11.98 -14.10
CA CYS A 109 3.04 12.76 -15.24
C CYS A 109 3.85 11.91 -16.24
N GLY A 110 3.51 10.64 -16.40
CA GLY A 110 4.16 9.73 -17.35
C GLY A 110 5.58 9.28 -16.97
N HIS A 111 6.07 9.61 -15.79
CA HIS A 111 7.45 9.32 -15.40
C HIS A 111 7.65 7.93 -14.79
N PHE A 112 6.57 7.21 -14.47
CA PHE A 112 6.63 5.97 -13.71
C PHE A 112 6.12 4.79 -14.55
N HIS A 113 6.99 3.81 -14.77
CA HIS A 113 6.65 2.50 -15.32
C HIS A 113 6.35 1.48 -14.22
N ASP A 114 7.13 1.51 -13.16
CA ASP A 114 6.99 0.60 -12.04
C ASP A 114 5.86 1.04 -11.10
N ARG A 115 5.40 0.11 -10.30
CA ARG A 115 4.35 0.33 -9.31
C ARG A 115 4.92 0.14 -7.93
N TYR A 116 4.54 1.04 -7.04
CA TYR A 116 5.08 1.07 -5.69
C TYR A 116 3.98 1.23 -4.65
N ILE A 117 4.22 0.66 -3.48
CA ILE A 117 3.52 0.99 -2.25
C ILE A 117 4.58 1.45 -1.26
N VAL A 118 4.41 2.67 -0.75
CA VAL A 118 5.30 3.23 0.26
C VAL A 118 4.49 3.52 1.50
N LEU A 119 4.92 2.95 2.61
CA LEU A 119 4.30 3.16 3.90
C LEU A 119 5.21 4.07 4.72
N ASP A 120 4.61 5.05 5.40
CA ASP A 120 5.25 5.91 6.39
C ASP A 120 6.55 6.59 5.90
N TYR A 121 6.54 7.05 4.64
CA TYR A 121 7.67 7.72 4.00
C TYR A 121 8.30 8.78 4.90
N GLY A 122 9.63 8.77 4.97
CA GLY A 122 10.43 9.73 5.73
C GLY A 122 10.44 9.49 7.25
N THR A 123 9.97 8.34 7.70
CA THR A 123 10.01 7.93 9.12
C THR A 123 10.88 6.69 9.32
N ASP A 124 11.15 6.33 10.58
CA ASP A 124 11.87 5.09 10.91
C ASP A 124 11.06 3.83 10.56
N ASP A 125 9.74 3.97 10.43
CA ASP A 125 8.82 2.89 10.06
C ASP A 125 8.61 2.76 8.53
N GLU A 126 9.37 3.51 7.72
CA GLU A 126 9.25 3.48 6.26
C GLU A 126 9.43 2.07 5.70
N ARG A 127 8.47 1.66 4.88
CA ARG A 127 8.54 0.42 4.10
C ARG A 127 8.24 0.72 2.64
N PHE A 128 9.04 0.15 1.77
CA PHE A 128 8.97 0.38 0.32
C PHE A 128 8.79 -0.94 -0.43
N PHE A 129 7.65 -1.10 -1.11
CA PHE A 129 7.32 -2.29 -1.87
C PHE A 129 7.31 -2.00 -3.37
N LEU A 130 8.00 -2.85 -4.14
CA LEU A 130 7.88 -2.92 -5.59
C LEU A 130 6.78 -3.92 -5.96
N CYS A 131 5.83 -3.49 -6.78
CA CYS A 131 4.72 -4.30 -7.24
C CYS A 131 4.91 -4.66 -8.73
N GLY A 132 5.00 -5.94 -9.04
CA GLY A 132 5.18 -6.45 -10.41
C GLY A 132 3.93 -6.30 -11.30
N GLY A 133 2.80 -5.90 -10.74
CA GLY A 133 1.56 -5.65 -11.47
C GLY A 133 0.65 -4.67 -10.75
N SER A 134 -0.38 -4.20 -11.46
CA SER A 134 -1.39 -3.31 -10.89
C SER A 134 -2.30 -4.05 -9.91
N SER A 135 -2.72 -3.35 -8.86
CA SER A 135 -3.69 -3.86 -7.89
C SER A 135 -5.01 -4.33 -8.52
N LYS A 136 -5.43 -3.69 -9.62
CA LYS A 136 -6.64 -4.08 -10.36
C LYS A 136 -6.57 -5.50 -10.95
N ASP A 137 -5.36 -5.99 -11.26
CA ASP A 137 -5.12 -7.31 -11.84
C ASP A 137 -4.84 -8.38 -10.76
N ALA A 138 -4.83 -7.99 -9.49
CA ALA A 138 -4.54 -8.87 -8.38
C ALA A 138 -5.54 -10.04 -8.29
N GLY A 139 -5.01 -11.26 -8.26
CA GLY A 139 -5.79 -12.49 -8.25
C GLY A 139 -6.32 -12.96 -9.59
N SER A 140 -6.21 -12.16 -10.66
CA SER A 140 -6.48 -12.57 -12.04
C SER A 140 -5.20 -12.88 -12.82
N ARG A 141 -4.07 -12.41 -12.33
CA ARG A 141 -2.71 -12.65 -12.86
C ARG A 141 -1.75 -12.96 -11.74
N ILE A 142 -0.63 -13.60 -12.07
CA ILE A 142 0.45 -13.79 -11.10
C ILE A 142 1.19 -12.46 -10.95
N ILE A 143 1.25 -11.97 -9.72
CA ILE A 143 1.91 -10.70 -9.36
C ILE A 143 2.83 -10.97 -8.17
N THR A 144 4.07 -10.49 -8.25
CA THR A 144 4.99 -10.48 -7.13
C THR A 144 5.02 -9.09 -6.51
N ILE A 145 4.96 -9.01 -5.20
CA ILE A 145 5.22 -7.80 -4.43
C ILE A 145 6.39 -8.09 -3.52
N SER A 146 7.43 -7.25 -3.58
CA SER A 146 8.64 -7.43 -2.79
C SER A 146 9.05 -6.16 -2.07
N GLU A 147 9.38 -6.26 -0.80
CA GLU A 147 9.91 -5.14 -0.03
C GLU A 147 11.37 -4.87 -0.41
N ILE A 148 11.66 -3.66 -0.81
CA ILE A 148 13.02 -3.20 -1.07
C ILE A 148 13.63 -2.70 0.23
N MET A 149 14.72 -3.34 0.65
CA MET A 149 15.36 -3.05 1.93
C MET A 149 16.37 -1.90 1.89
N THR A 150 16.66 -1.36 0.71
CA THR A 150 17.55 -0.21 0.56
C THR A 150 16.83 1.04 1.10
N LYS A 151 17.34 1.56 2.21
CA LYS A 151 16.80 2.78 2.81
C LYS A 151 16.98 3.98 1.88
N ASN A 152 16.02 4.89 1.95
CA ASN A 152 16.00 6.14 1.18
C ASN A 152 16.00 5.98 -0.35
N LEU A 153 15.78 4.79 -0.88
CA LEU A 153 15.72 4.59 -2.33
C LEU A 153 14.58 5.42 -2.95
N PHE A 154 13.41 5.40 -2.31
CA PHE A 154 12.25 6.15 -2.79
C PHE A 154 12.45 7.67 -2.70
N SER A 155 13.30 8.16 -1.80
CA SER A 155 13.55 9.60 -1.66
C SER A 155 14.14 10.22 -2.94
N SER A 156 14.83 9.44 -3.75
CA SER A 156 15.39 9.89 -5.03
C SER A 156 14.33 10.31 -6.06
N VAL A 157 13.11 9.78 -5.93
CA VAL A 157 11.98 10.05 -6.85
C VAL A 157 10.79 10.72 -6.16
N ALA A 158 10.79 10.79 -4.83
CA ALA A 158 9.67 11.29 -4.06
C ALA A 158 9.31 12.75 -4.39
N SER A 159 10.31 13.60 -4.60
CA SER A 159 10.10 15.02 -4.97
C SER A 159 9.34 15.16 -6.29
N GLU A 160 9.61 14.27 -7.25
CA GLU A 160 8.90 14.27 -8.54
C GLU A 160 7.42 13.90 -8.40
N LEU A 161 7.05 13.18 -7.34
CA LEU A 161 5.66 12.80 -7.07
C LEU A 161 4.93 13.82 -6.23
N PHE A 162 5.56 14.31 -5.17
CA PHE A 162 4.87 15.10 -4.14
C PHE A 162 4.38 16.45 -4.67
N ASP A 163 5.11 17.05 -5.62
CA ASP A 163 4.77 18.33 -6.24
C ASP A 163 3.84 18.18 -7.46
N ASN A 164 3.51 16.95 -7.85
CA ASN A 164 2.67 16.72 -9.01
C ASN A 164 1.24 17.22 -8.80
N PRO A 165 0.57 17.67 -9.88
CA PRO A 165 -0.78 18.20 -9.82
C PRO A 165 -1.80 17.12 -9.45
N VAL A 166 -2.94 17.57 -8.94
CA VAL A 166 -4.11 16.72 -8.67
C VAL A 166 -4.54 16.01 -9.95
N LEU A 167 -4.86 14.73 -9.83
CA LEU A 167 -5.48 13.97 -10.90
C LEU A 167 -6.98 14.29 -10.96
N VAL A 168 -7.42 14.82 -12.09
CA VAL A 168 -8.85 15.05 -12.36
C VAL A 168 -9.39 13.82 -13.11
N LEU A 169 -10.34 13.13 -12.49
CA LEU A 169 -11.04 11.99 -13.10
C LEU A 169 -12.17 12.47 -14.03
N THR A 170 -12.45 11.68 -15.04
CA THR A 170 -13.55 11.90 -15.99
C THR A 170 -14.64 10.83 -15.87
#